data_11313f2591bc8f81aedc6a81833d0ba2
#
_entry.id   11313f2591bc8f81aedc6a81833d0ba2
#
_cell.length_a   1.000
_cell.length_b   1.000
_cell.length_c   1.000
_cell.angle_alpha   90.00
_cell.angle_beta   90.00
_cell.angle_gamma   90.00
#
_symmetry.space_group_name_H-M   'P 1'
#
loop_
_entity.id
_entity.type
_entity.pdbx_description
1 polymer ?
#
loop_
_entity_poly.entity_id
_entity_poly.type
_entity_poly.pdbx_seq_one_letter_code
_entity_poly.pdbx_strand_id
1 'polypeptide(L)'
;MTFTEAKLVDLSFVLYMCTKRIECGNRLQVDALKHVIPMVDDAFYKEVSSTLNYFFKGFDDQQEVQFVSLQILSTSLILNRTQQKDRRLLLAIKQTIQRFEILGITTIDEKEELADALYQHIIPASYRIKFGVPDNNPNAEKIIEEYQHVHQLLKEAIKPIETVLKVTFPQDELTYVTVLFLSFLKNELVKKDRKRAVVVCLQGISISRLLLESLKELFPDIDFVRYMSLREFYEMDDRYIDFVFSTVHLDTEKKVFFIQHFLNEQEKSLLSQEVEQELGNVSKQRFAAIETEKILEIIDQYASITEKQLLEKS
;
A
#
# COMPACT_ATOMS: atom_id res chain seq x y z
N MET A 1 -15.85 -14.44 7.53
CA MET A 1 -14.49 -14.52 6.95
C MET A 1 -14.60 -14.44 5.45
N THR A 2 -13.75 -13.67 4.81
CA THR A 2 -13.63 -13.64 3.35
C THR A 2 -12.24 -14.11 2.95
N PHE A 3 -12.18 -14.86 1.86
CA PHE A 3 -10.95 -15.42 1.30
C PHE A 3 -10.81 -14.93 -0.14
N THR A 4 -9.59 -14.87 -0.66
CA THR A 4 -9.38 -14.77 -2.11
C THR A 4 -9.68 -16.13 -2.75
N GLU A 5 -10.01 -16.13 -4.06
CA GLU A 5 -10.24 -17.38 -4.80
C GLU A 5 -9.02 -18.32 -4.75
N ALA A 6 -7.81 -17.78 -4.89
CA ALA A 6 -6.57 -18.55 -4.76
C ALA A 6 -6.46 -19.25 -3.40
N LYS A 7 -6.72 -18.51 -2.31
CA LYS A 7 -6.65 -19.07 -0.95
C LYS A 7 -7.77 -20.07 -0.66
N LEU A 8 -8.94 -19.94 -1.29
CA LEU A 8 -9.99 -20.96 -1.23
C LEU A 8 -9.57 -22.26 -1.92
N VAL A 9 -8.88 -22.16 -3.05
CA VAL A 9 -8.34 -23.35 -3.74
C VAL A 9 -7.29 -24.03 -2.86
N ASP A 10 -6.35 -23.28 -2.29
CA ASP A 10 -5.32 -23.83 -1.38
C ASP A 10 -5.95 -24.52 -0.18
N LEU A 11 -6.93 -23.87 0.48
CA LEU A 11 -7.63 -24.43 1.63
C LEU A 11 -8.42 -25.70 1.26
N SER A 12 -9.06 -25.70 0.10
CA SER A 12 -9.80 -26.88 -0.41
C SER A 12 -8.86 -28.06 -0.63
N PHE A 13 -7.66 -27.80 -1.18
CA PHE A 13 -6.64 -28.82 -1.36
C PHE A 13 -6.13 -29.36 -0.01
N VAL A 14 -5.86 -28.49 0.95
CA VAL A 14 -5.47 -28.88 2.29
C VAL A 14 -6.53 -29.76 2.97
N LEU A 15 -7.82 -29.36 2.89
CA LEU A 15 -8.93 -30.14 3.44
C LEU A 15 -9.04 -31.51 2.76
N TYR A 16 -8.90 -31.57 1.44
CA TYR A 16 -8.90 -32.82 0.70
C TYR A 16 -7.75 -33.75 1.18
N MET A 17 -6.54 -33.21 1.30
CA MET A 17 -5.38 -34.00 1.76
C MET A 17 -5.55 -34.47 3.21
N CYS A 18 -6.10 -33.64 4.13
CA CYS A 18 -6.43 -34.04 5.48
C CYS A 18 -7.44 -35.20 5.48
N THR A 19 -8.51 -35.08 4.70
CA THR A 19 -9.53 -36.15 4.61
C THR A 19 -8.92 -37.45 4.12
N LYS A 20 -8.09 -37.41 3.06
CA LYS A 20 -7.44 -38.62 2.53
C LYS A 20 -6.47 -39.25 3.53
N ARG A 21 -5.70 -38.43 4.23
CA ARG A 21 -4.78 -38.89 5.28
C ARG A 21 -5.54 -39.61 6.40
N ILE A 22 -6.65 -39.03 6.87
CA ILE A 22 -7.51 -39.59 7.92
C ILE A 22 -8.13 -40.91 7.44
N GLU A 23 -8.66 -40.96 6.21
CA GLU A 23 -9.21 -42.18 5.62
C GLU A 23 -8.18 -43.32 5.55
N CYS A 24 -6.90 -43.00 5.34
CA CYS A 24 -5.81 -43.96 5.36
C CYS A 24 -5.35 -44.34 6.77
N GLY A 25 -6.01 -43.88 7.83
CA GLY A 25 -5.65 -44.19 9.23
C GLY A 25 -4.47 -43.38 9.79
N ASN A 26 -3.94 -42.43 9.01
CA ASN A 26 -2.82 -41.59 9.44
C ASN A 26 -3.35 -40.32 10.13
N ARG A 27 -3.24 -40.24 11.45
CA ARG A 27 -3.68 -39.09 12.23
C ARG A 27 -2.50 -38.22 12.68
N LEU A 28 -2.77 -36.94 12.93
CA LEU A 28 -1.78 -36.04 13.51
C LEU A 28 -1.39 -36.48 14.92
N GLN A 29 -0.10 -36.47 15.25
CA GLN A 29 0.36 -36.82 16.58
C GLN A 29 0.25 -35.63 17.53
N VAL A 30 -0.08 -35.94 18.82
CA VAL A 30 -0.33 -34.94 19.89
C VAL A 30 0.76 -33.89 20.05
N ASP A 31 2.02 -34.25 19.77
CA ASP A 31 3.16 -33.37 20.00
C ASP A 31 3.34 -32.28 18.92
N ALA A 32 2.81 -32.49 17.72
CA ALA A 32 2.99 -31.60 16.60
C ALA A 32 2.29 -30.22 16.78
N LEU A 33 1.23 -30.16 17.60
CA LEU A 33 0.37 -28.99 17.73
C LEU A 33 0.25 -28.43 19.16
N LYS A 34 1.04 -28.92 20.12
CA LYS A 34 0.97 -28.47 21.54
C LYS A 34 1.13 -26.96 21.72
N HIS A 35 1.85 -26.30 20.83
CA HIS A 35 2.05 -24.85 20.89
C HIS A 35 0.96 -24.05 20.19
N VAL A 36 0.06 -24.71 19.45
CA VAL A 36 -1.04 -24.09 18.67
C VAL A 36 -2.29 -23.91 19.51
N ILE A 37 -2.52 -24.83 20.44
CA ILE A 37 -3.75 -24.99 21.24
C ILE A 37 -4.18 -23.69 21.96
N PRO A 38 -3.29 -22.86 22.55
CA PRO A 38 -3.72 -21.66 23.28
C PRO A 38 -4.14 -20.49 22.40
N MET A 39 -4.07 -20.60 21.08
CA MET A 39 -4.20 -19.45 20.15
C MET A 39 -5.49 -19.47 19.33
N VAL A 40 -6.23 -20.56 19.37
CA VAL A 40 -7.53 -20.66 18.69
C VAL A 40 -8.61 -20.36 19.73
N ASP A 41 -9.41 -19.32 19.46
CA ASP A 41 -10.57 -18.99 20.30
C ASP A 41 -11.52 -20.18 20.37
N ASP A 42 -12.02 -20.51 21.57
CA ASP A 42 -12.93 -21.62 21.81
C ASP A 42 -14.21 -21.54 20.96
N ALA A 43 -14.73 -20.35 20.71
CA ALA A 43 -15.91 -20.16 19.88
C ALA A 43 -15.61 -20.51 18.42
N PHE A 44 -14.48 -20.04 17.90
CA PHE A 44 -14.02 -20.34 16.55
C PHE A 44 -13.72 -21.84 16.38
N TYR A 45 -13.04 -22.45 17.35
CA TYR A 45 -12.80 -23.89 17.35
C TYR A 45 -14.11 -24.69 17.25
N LYS A 46 -15.12 -24.34 18.05
CA LYS A 46 -16.43 -25.02 18.04
C LYS A 46 -17.14 -24.87 16.69
N GLU A 47 -17.09 -23.69 16.08
CA GLU A 47 -17.67 -23.43 14.77
C GLU A 47 -17.00 -24.29 13.68
N VAL A 48 -15.64 -24.31 13.66
CA VAL A 48 -14.88 -25.13 12.72
C VAL A 48 -15.15 -26.61 12.96
N SER A 49 -15.12 -27.08 14.21
CA SER A 49 -15.37 -28.47 14.58
C SER A 49 -16.77 -28.93 14.14
N SER A 50 -17.82 -28.13 14.40
CA SER A 50 -19.18 -28.46 14.00
C SER A 50 -19.32 -28.53 12.48
N THR A 51 -18.69 -27.61 11.77
CA THR A 51 -18.72 -27.57 10.29
C THR A 51 -18.00 -28.78 9.68
N LEU A 52 -16.77 -29.07 10.17
CA LEU A 52 -16.00 -30.21 9.69
C LEU A 52 -16.72 -31.53 9.94
N ASN A 53 -17.28 -31.72 11.13
CA ASN A 53 -18.01 -32.97 11.45
C ASN A 53 -19.34 -33.12 10.67
N TYR A 54 -19.92 -32.01 10.21
CA TYR A 54 -21.11 -32.05 9.35
C TYR A 54 -20.78 -32.51 7.92
N PHE A 55 -19.70 -31.98 7.34
CA PHE A 55 -19.36 -32.24 5.94
C PHE A 55 -18.39 -33.42 5.73
N PHE A 56 -17.55 -33.74 6.72
CA PHE A 56 -16.46 -34.70 6.59
C PHE A 56 -16.51 -35.73 7.73
N LYS A 57 -16.20 -36.99 7.41
CA LYS A 57 -16.06 -38.04 8.42
C LYS A 57 -14.64 -38.05 8.97
N GLY A 58 -14.51 -38.25 10.30
CA GLY A 58 -13.20 -38.48 10.93
C GLY A 58 -12.52 -37.23 11.50
N PHE A 59 -13.15 -36.06 11.49
CA PHE A 59 -12.68 -34.86 12.19
C PHE A 59 -13.17 -34.79 13.66
N ASP A 60 -13.24 -35.93 14.30
CA ASP A 60 -13.55 -36.09 15.72
C ASP A 60 -12.35 -35.89 16.65
N ASP A 61 -11.15 -35.88 16.08
CA ASP A 61 -9.91 -35.63 16.79
C ASP A 61 -9.65 -34.12 16.93
N GLN A 62 -9.35 -33.69 18.16
CA GLN A 62 -9.10 -32.28 18.48
C GLN A 62 -7.95 -31.69 17.66
N GLN A 63 -6.94 -32.46 17.36
CA GLN A 63 -5.74 -32.00 16.64
C GLN A 63 -6.01 -31.75 15.16
N GLU A 64 -6.82 -32.59 14.54
CA GLU A 64 -7.23 -32.42 13.15
C GLU A 64 -8.05 -31.12 13.00
N VAL A 65 -8.97 -30.87 13.91
CA VAL A 65 -9.78 -29.64 13.94
C VAL A 65 -8.88 -28.41 14.18
N GLN A 66 -7.93 -28.51 15.10
CA GLN A 66 -6.99 -27.42 15.38
C GLN A 66 -6.09 -27.11 14.18
N PHE A 67 -5.60 -28.12 13.49
CA PHE A 67 -4.80 -27.95 12.28
C PHE A 67 -5.59 -27.21 11.21
N VAL A 68 -6.83 -27.64 10.94
CA VAL A 68 -7.69 -26.96 9.96
C VAL A 68 -8.04 -25.55 10.41
N SER A 69 -8.33 -25.33 11.69
CA SER A 69 -8.58 -23.99 12.25
C SER A 69 -7.39 -23.06 12.01
N LEU A 70 -6.17 -23.58 12.23
CA LEU A 70 -4.95 -22.85 11.96
C LEU A 70 -4.81 -22.49 10.48
N GLN A 71 -5.06 -23.43 9.57
CA GLN A 71 -5.00 -23.16 8.13
C GLN A 71 -5.99 -22.05 7.74
N ILE A 72 -7.21 -22.09 8.27
CA ILE A 72 -8.22 -21.05 8.05
C ILE A 72 -7.73 -19.68 8.58
N LEU A 73 -7.20 -19.61 9.80
CA LEU A 73 -6.70 -18.36 10.41
C LEU A 73 -5.48 -17.80 9.66
N SER A 74 -4.64 -18.68 9.10
CA SER A 74 -3.45 -18.30 8.32
C SER A 74 -3.79 -17.73 6.93
N THR A 75 -4.96 -18.05 6.40
CA THR A 75 -5.37 -17.69 5.04
C THR A 75 -6.45 -16.62 4.97
N SER A 76 -7.20 -16.37 6.06
CA SER A 76 -8.31 -15.41 6.05
C SER A 76 -7.83 -13.97 5.92
N LEU A 77 -8.40 -13.23 4.99
CA LEU A 77 -8.11 -11.81 4.74
C LEU A 77 -8.93 -10.88 5.63
N ILE A 78 -10.10 -11.30 6.11
CA ILE A 78 -10.99 -10.47 6.90
C ILE A 78 -11.53 -11.30 8.06
N LEU A 79 -11.00 -11.06 9.24
CA LEU A 79 -11.64 -11.40 10.49
C LEU A 79 -12.87 -10.48 10.65
N ASN A 80 -14.03 -11.03 10.95
CA ASN A 80 -15.28 -10.29 11.09
C ASN A 80 -15.08 -8.97 11.86
N ARG A 81 -15.64 -7.87 11.33
CA ARG A 81 -15.63 -6.53 11.96
C ARG A 81 -16.19 -6.48 13.38
N THR A 82 -16.82 -7.56 13.86
CA THR A 82 -17.43 -7.69 15.20
C THR A 82 -16.46 -8.11 16.29
N GLN A 83 -15.28 -8.64 15.97
CA GLN A 83 -14.25 -8.90 16.97
C GLN A 83 -13.57 -7.58 17.36
N GLN A 84 -13.53 -7.30 18.66
CA GLN A 84 -12.85 -6.14 19.21
C GLN A 84 -11.36 -6.23 18.83
N LYS A 85 -10.88 -5.26 18.02
CA LYS A 85 -9.48 -5.21 17.59
C LYS A 85 -8.56 -5.23 18.82
N ASP A 86 -7.50 -6.04 18.77
CA ASP A 86 -6.46 -6.02 19.81
C ASP A 86 -5.81 -4.63 19.87
N ARG A 87 -6.06 -3.95 20.99
CA ARG A 87 -5.57 -2.58 21.22
C ARG A 87 -4.04 -2.50 21.25
N ARG A 88 -3.35 -3.56 21.72
CA ARG A 88 -1.88 -3.60 21.77
C ARG A 88 -1.29 -3.69 20.38
N LEU A 89 -1.85 -4.57 19.54
CA LEU A 89 -1.44 -4.71 18.16
C LEU A 89 -1.73 -3.44 17.36
N LEU A 90 -2.92 -2.85 17.53
CA LEU A 90 -3.28 -1.61 16.85
C LEU A 90 -2.33 -0.45 17.23
N LEU A 91 -1.96 -0.35 18.51
CA LEU A 91 -0.96 0.63 18.96
C LEU A 91 0.41 0.38 18.31
N ALA A 92 0.86 -0.88 18.26
CA ALA A 92 2.12 -1.24 17.63
C ALA A 92 2.14 -0.92 16.12
N ILE A 93 1.02 -1.13 15.44
CA ILE A 93 0.85 -0.75 14.03
C ILE A 93 0.99 0.77 13.86
N LYS A 94 0.30 1.56 14.68
CA LYS A 94 0.42 3.03 14.63
C LYS A 94 1.86 3.50 14.92
N GLN A 95 2.53 2.87 15.88
CA GLN A 95 3.95 3.14 16.15
C GLN A 95 4.84 2.76 14.97
N THR A 96 4.54 1.66 14.28
CA THR A 96 5.27 1.25 13.07
C THR A 96 5.13 2.28 11.96
N ILE A 97 3.91 2.78 11.71
CA ILE A 97 3.67 3.84 10.71
C ILE A 97 4.45 5.11 11.08
N GLN A 98 4.36 5.55 12.35
CA GLN A 98 5.09 6.73 12.80
C GLN A 98 6.62 6.57 12.69
N ARG A 99 7.17 5.41 13.05
CA ARG A 99 8.60 5.12 12.88
C ARG A 99 9.02 5.14 11.42
N PHE A 100 8.19 4.58 10.55
CA PHE A 100 8.45 4.62 9.11
C PHE A 100 8.49 6.06 8.58
N GLU A 101 7.56 6.92 8.99
CA GLU A 101 7.54 8.34 8.63
C GLU A 101 8.81 9.07 9.09
N ILE A 102 9.25 8.80 10.32
CA ILE A 102 10.47 9.41 10.87
C ILE A 102 11.71 8.94 10.09
N LEU A 103 11.86 7.62 9.89
CA LEU A 103 13.01 7.04 9.20
C LEU A 103 13.07 7.42 7.72
N GLY A 104 11.90 7.50 7.06
CA GLY A 104 11.78 7.84 5.65
C GLY A 104 11.65 9.34 5.37
N ILE A 105 11.62 10.18 6.42
CA ILE A 105 11.39 11.64 6.31
C ILE A 105 10.18 11.92 5.40
N THR A 106 9.10 11.19 5.62
CA THR A 106 7.88 11.25 4.81
C THR A 106 6.64 11.33 5.70
N THR A 107 5.50 11.65 5.11
CA THR A 107 4.20 11.66 5.81
C THR A 107 3.22 10.79 5.05
N ILE A 108 2.32 10.11 5.75
CA ILE A 108 1.24 9.31 5.20
C ILE A 108 -0.08 9.96 5.59
N ASP A 109 -0.86 10.43 4.62
CA ASP A 109 -2.12 11.14 4.88
C ASP A 109 -3.22 10.18 5.38
N GLU A 110 -3.32 8.99 4.78
CA GLU A 110 -4.36 7.98 5.06
C GLU A 110 -3.89 6.96 6.11
N LYS A 111 -3.39 7.43 7.28
CA LYS A 111 -2.79 6.58 8.33
C LYS A 111 -3.77 5.57 8.92
N GLU A 112 -5.03 5.93 9.08
CA GLU A 112 -6.04 5.04 9.66
C GLU A 112 -6.40 3.92 8.67
N GLU A 113 -6.50 4.23 7.37
CA GLU A 113 -6.73 3.22 6.33
C GLU A 113 -5.53 2.27 6.21
N LEU A 114 -4.30 2.82 6.21
CA LEU A 114 -3.09 1.99 6.24
C LEU A 114 -3.04 1.12 7.51
N ALA A 115 -3.38 1.67 8.68
CA ALA A 115 -3.41 0.92 9.92
C ALA A 115 -4.43 -0.23 9.87
N ASP A 116 -5.60 0.00 9.26
CA ASP A 116 -6.62 -1.03 9.07
C ASP A 116 -6.17 -2.11 8.09
N ALA A 117 -5.57 -1.74 6.97
CA ALA A 117 -5.01 -2.66 5.99
C ALA A 117 -3.87 -3.51 6.60
N LEU A 118 -2.97 -2.89 7.34
CA LEU A 118 -1.91 -3.60 8.09
C LEU A 118 -2.49 -4.55 9.12
N TYR A 119 -3.48 -4.13 9.89
CA TYR A 119 -4.12 -4.99 10.89
C TYR A 119 -4.71 -6.25 10.25
N GLN A 120 -5.40 -6.11 9.11
CA GLN A 120 -5.98 -7.23 8.38
C GLN A 120 -4.93 -8.18 7.80
N HIS A 121 -3.78 -7.66 7.38
CA HIS A 121 -2.69 -8.47 6.84
C HIS A 121 -1.87 -9.15 7.95
N ILE A 122 -1.53 -8.41 9.03
CA ILE A 122 -0.61 -8.86 10.06
C ILE A 122 -1.19 -10.00 10.90
N ILE A 123 -2.50 -10.03 11.13
CA ILE A 123 -3.12 -11.11 11.92
C ILE A 123 -2.91 -12.48 11.25
N PRO A 124 -3.31 -12.72 9.99
CA PRO A 124 -3.03 -13.99 9.32
C PRO A 124 -1.52 -14.28 9.21
N ALA A 125 -0.72 -13.25 8.89
CA ALA A 125 0.74 -13.37 8.84
C ALA A 125 1.33 -13.86 10.17
N SER A 126 0.81 -13.37 11.31
CA SER A 126 1.27 -13.80 12.63
C SER A 126 1.03 -15.31 12.88
N TYR A 127 -0.06 -15.85 12.37
CA TYR A 127 -0.31 -17.31 12.43
C TYR A 127 0.66 -18.05 11.50
N ARG A 128 0.84 -17.59 10.25
CA ARG A 128 1.78 -18.21 9.31
C ARG A 128 3.19 -18.26 9.88
N ILE A 129 3.69 -17.16 10.41
CA ILE A 129 5.04 -17.08 11.00
C ILE A 129 5.17 -18.01 12.22
N LYS A 130 4.21 -17.97 13.15
CA LYS A 130 4.28 -18.77 14.38
C LYS A 130 4.24 -20.26 14.14
N PHE A 131 3.52 -20.68 13.10
CA PHE A 131 3.30 -22.10 12.82
C PHE A 131 4.10 -22.62 11.62
N GLY A 132 4.96 -21.78 11.04
CA GLY A 132 5.79 -22.16 9.91
C GLY A 132 4.99 -22.54 8.67
N VAL A 133 3.82 -21.89 8.47
CA VAL A 133 3.02 -22.03 7.24
C VAL A 133 3.60 -21.08 6.19
N PRO A 134 4.29 -21.58 5.15
CA PRO A 134 4.92 -20.68 4.19
C PRO A 134 3.86 -19.99 3.34
N ASP A 135 4.06 -18.71 3.08
CA ASP A 135 3.33 -17.94 2.07
C ASP A 135 4.36 -17.39 1.08
N ASN A 136 4.66 -18.18 0.06
CA ASN A 136 5.67 -17.82 -0.94
C ASN A 136 5.13 -16.66 -1.80
N ASN A 137 5.82 -15.54 -1.79
CA ASN A 137 5.54 -14.43 -2.66
C ASN A 137 6.41 -14.55 -3.93
N PRO A 138 5.84 -14.90 -5.09
CA PRO A 138 6.62 -15.10 -6.31
C PRO A 138 7.28 -13.83 -6.83
N ASN A 139 6.84 -12.66 -6.35
CA ASN A 139 7.38 -11.36 -6.74
C ASN A 139 8.29 -10.73 -5.67
N ALA A 140 8.61 -11.46 -4.58
CA ALA A 140 9.35 -10.89 -3.44
C ALA A 140 10.70 -10.30 -3.87
N GLU A 141 11.50 -11.06 -4.59
CA GLU A 141 12.84 -10.63 -5.04
C GLU A 141 12.73 -9.35 -5.90
N LYS A 142 11.83 -9.34 -6.88
CA LYS A 142 11.63 -8.19 -7.77
C LYS A 142 11.18 -6.95 -7.01
N ILE A 143 10.26 -7.07 -6.05
CA ILE A 143 9.78 -5.96 -5.23
C ILE A 143 10.92 -5.41 -4.36
N ILE A 144 11.74 -6.29 -3.79
CA ILE A 144 12.86 -5.89 -2.95
C ILE A 144 13.93 -5.16 -3.78
N GLU A 145 14.25 -5.66 -4.97
CA GLU A 145 15.18 -4.97 -5.87
C GLU A 145 14.70 -3.58 -6.28
N GLU A 146 13.42 -3.48 -6.69
CA GLU A 146 12.85 -2.22 -7.18
C GLU A 146 12.65 -1.19 -6.05
N TYR A 147 12.30 -1.65 -4.83
CA TYR A 147 11.97 -0.79 -3.70
C TYR A 147 12.87 -1.02 -2.48
N GLN A 148 14.16 -1.28 -2.72
CA GLN A 148 15.14 -1.68 -1.70
C GLN A 148 15.15 -0.72 -0.50
N HIS A 149 15.13 0.59 -0.73
CA HIS A 149 15.15 1.59 0.34
C HIS A 149 13.92 1.49 1.24
N VAL A 150 12.72 1.42 0.66
CA VAL A 150 11.46 1.30 1.42
C VAL A 150 11.44 0.00 2.22
N HIS A 151 11.90 -1.11 1.62
CA HIS A 151 12.00 -2.40 2.29
C HIS A 151 12.95 -2.37 3.49
N GLN A 152 14.11 -1.72 3.36
CA GLN A 152 15.06 -1.56 4.47
C GLN A 152 14.51 -0.67 5.60
N LEU A 153 13.84 0.43 5.28
CA LEU A 153 13.17 1.27 6.26
C LEU A 153 12.11 0.49 7.03
N LEU A 154 11.31 -0.31 6.35
CA LEU A 154 10.28 -1.14 6.98
C LEU A 154 10.85 -2.22 7.87
N LYS A 155 11.99 -2.81 7.52
CA LYS A 155 12.69 -3.78 8.38
C LYS A 155 13.04 -3.20 9.76
N GLU A 156 13.33 -1.91 9.81
CA GLU A 156 13.57 -1.20 11.09
C GLU A 156 12.27 -0.68 11.72
N ALA A 157 11.30 -0.25 10.91
CA ALA A 157 10.05 0.31 11.41
C ALA A 157 9.14 -0.73 12.06
N ILE A 158 9.17 -2.01 11.59
CA ILE A 158 8.25 -3.08 12.01
C ILE A 158 8.49 -3.60 13.44
N LYS A 159 9.60 -3.26 14.08
CA LYS A 159 10.00 -3.73 15.41
C LYS A 159 8.90 -3.67 16.50
N PRO A 160 8.05 -2.64 16.59
CA PRO A 160 6.94 -2.62 17.56
C PRO A 160 5.97 -3.79 17.38
N ILE A 161 5.65 -4.14 16.13
CA ILE A 161 4.75 -5.25 15.80
C ILE A 161 5.43 -6.58 16.17
N GLU A 162 6.69 -6.78 15.80
CA GLU A 162 7.47 -7.97 16.14
C GLU A 162 7.51 -8.20 17.67
N THR A 163 7.68 -7.11 18.44
CA THR A 163 7.73 -7.15 19.90
C THR A 163 6.40 -7.61 20.49
N VAL A 164 5.28 -7.05 20.03
CA VAL A 164 3.93 -7.40 20.53
C VAL A 164 3.55 -8.83 20.16
N LEU A 165 3.84 -9.24 18.94
CA LEU A 165 3.50 -10.58 18.44
C LEU A 165 4.51 -11.65 18.85
N LYS A 166 5.70 -11.26 19.33
CA LYS A 166 6.83 -12.13 19.66
C LYS A 166 7.26 -13.01 18.48
N VAL A 167 7.35 -12.38 17.30
CA VAL A 167 7.78 -13.01 16.05
C VAL A 167 8.81 -12.14 15.35
N THR A 168 9.58 -12.71 14.43
CA THR A 168 10.39 -11.97 13.46
C THR A 168 9.78 -12.16 12.09
N PHE A 169 9.54 -11.07 11.38
CA PHE A 169 8.94 -11.14 10.05
C PHE A 169 9.93 -11.70 9.03
N PRO A 170 9.62 -12.84 8.39
CA PRO A 170 10.40 -13.34 7.26
C PRO A 170 10.34 -12.35 6.09
N GLN A 171 11.30 -12.47 5.18
CA GLN A 171 11.43 -11.59 4.03
C GLN A 171 10.16 -11.53 3.17
N ASP A 172 9.53 -12.68 2.91
CA ASP A 172 8.30 -12.76 2.12
C ASP A 172 7.14 -11.98 2.75
N GLU A 173 6.93 -12.17 4.06
CA GLU A 173 5.88 -11.45 4.80
C GLU A 173 6.17 -9.94 4.90
N LEU A 174 7.42 -9.56 5.10
CA LEU A 174 7.83 -8.16 5.10
C LEU A 174 7.64 -7.52 3.72
N THR A 175 7.79 -8.28 2.65
CA THR A 175 7.54 -7.80 1.28
C THR A 175 6.07 -7.43 1.06
N TYR A 176 5.12 -8.20 1.59
CA TYR A 176 3.71 -7.81 1.55
C TYR A 176 3.44 -6.51 2.33
N VAL A 177 4.08 -6.34 3.49
CA VAL A 177 4.01 -5.07 4.24
C VAL A 177 4.61 -3.93 3.42
N THR A 178 5.73 -4.18 2.70
CA THR A 178 6.35 -3.19 1.80
C THR A 178 5.37 -2.75 0.71
N VAL A 179 4.68 -3.69 0.07
CA VAL A 179 3.67 -3.39 -0.96
C VAL A 179 2.51 -2.56 -0.39
N LEU A 180 2.05 -2.87 0.83
CA LEU A 180 1.02 -2.07 1.49
C LEU A 180 1.49 -0.62 1.69
N PHE A 181 2.67 -0.41 2.27
CA PHE A 181 3.20 0.95 2.44
C PHE A 181 3.36 1.68 1.10
N LEU A 182 3.91 1.00 0.09
CA LEU A 182 4.08 1.58 -1.25
C LEU A 182 2.76 2.03 -1.87
N SER A 183 1.67 1.30 -1.65
CA SER A 183 0.35 1.67 -2.19
C SER A 183 -0.16 2.98 -1.59
N PHE A 184 0.12 3.23 -0.32
CA PHE A 184 -0.26 4.47 0.35
C PHE A 184 0.73 5.61 0.07
N LEU A 185 2.03 5.33 -0.03
CA LEU A 185 3.05 6.32 -0.43
C LEU A 185 2.84 6.83 -1.85
N LYS A 186 2.55 5.95 -2.81
CA LYS A 186 2.27 6.35 -4.20
C LYS A 186 1.04 7.24 -4.31
N ASN A 187 0.01 6.97 -3.51
CA ASN A 187 -1.17 7.84 -3.45
C ASN A 187 -0.83 9.24 -2.93
N GLU A 188 0.09 9.38 -1.97
CA GLU A 188 0.54 10.68 -1.48
C GLU A 188 1.42 11.42 -2.48
N LEU A 189 2.36 10.73 -3.10
CA LEU A 189 3.19 11.32 -4.16
C LEU A 189 2.31 11.82 -5.30
N VAL A 190 1.29 11.06 -5.68
CA VAL A 190 0.31 11.44 -6.69
C VAL A 190 -0.57 12.61 -6.22
N LYS A 191 -1.04 12.63 -4.95
CA LYS A 191 -1.88 13.71 -4.44
C LYS A 191 -1.11 15.02 -4.23
N LYS A 192 0.12 14.98 -3.71
CA LYS A 192 0.96 16.18 -3.47
C LYS A 192 1.61 16.74 -4.72
N ASP A 193 1.87 15.91 -5.71
CA ASP A 193 2.65 16.27 -6.91
C ASP A 193 1.82 16.28 -8.20
N ARG A 194 0.50 16.17 -8.10
CA ARG A 194 -0.34 16.36 -9.29
C ARG A 194 -0.06 17.74 -9.87
N LYS A 195 0.49 17.74 -11.08
CA LYS A 195 0.66 18.97 -11.84
C LYS A 195 -0.68 19.60 -12.10
N ARG A 196 -0.81 20.88 -11.80
CA ARG A 196 -2.06 21.63 -12.01
C ARG A 196 -2.07 22.20 -13.41
N ALA A 197 -3.14 21.92 -14.14
CA ALA A 197 -3.29 22.36 -15.51
C ALA A 197 -4.59 23.12 -15.73
N VAL A 198 -4.56 24.01 -16.73
CA VAL A 198 -5.76 24.64 -17.25
C VAL A 198 -5.90 24.36 -18.74
N VAL A 199 -7.13 24.41 -19.24
CA VAL A 199 -7.44 24.25 -20.66
C VAL A 199 -7.86 25.59 -21.22
N VAL A 200 -7.12 26.12 -22.20
CA VAL A 200 -7.47 27.35 -22.90
C VAL A 200 -8.05 27.03 -24.26
N CYS A 201 -9.31 27.38 -24.48
CA CYS A 201 -10.03 27.06 -25.70
C CYS A 201 -10.92 28.24 -26.14
N LEU A 202 -10.87 28.58 -27.45
CA LEU A 202 -11.69 29.64 -28.04
C LEU A 202 -13.09 29.17 -28.41
N GLN A 203 -13.35 27.88 -28.38
CA GLN A 203 -14.67 27.34 -28.73
C GLN A 203 -15.67 27.52 -27.58
N GLY A 204 -16.93 27.42 -27.90
CA GLY A 204 -18.00 27.58 -26.92
C GLY A 204 -17.94 26.54 -25.76
N ILE A 205 -18.67 26.83 -24.70
CA ILE A 205 -18.67 26.09 -23.41
C ILE A 205 -18.73 24.56 -23.59
N SER A 206 -19.58 24.09 -24.51
CA SER A 206 -19.78 22.65 -24.72
C SER A 206 -18.53 21.92 -25.21
N ILE A 207 -17.81 22.52 -26.16
CA ILE A 207 -16.58 21.92 -26.72
C ILE A 207 -15.44 22.00 -25.70
N SER A 208 -15.31 23.13 -25.01
CA SER A 208 -14.28 23.31 -23.97
C SER A 208 -14.46 22.32 -22.82
N ARG A 209 -15.70 22.04 -22.43
CA ARG A 209 -16.03 21.06 -21.40
C ARG A 209 -15.74 19.63 -21.85
N LEU A 210 -16.12 19.28 -23.07
CA LEU A 210 -15.83 17.96 -23.63
C LEU A 210 -14.31 17.71 -23.70
N LEU A 211 -13.55 18.70 -24.16
CA LEU A 211 -12.10 18.63 -24.22
C LEU A 211 -11.48 18.47 -22.84
N LEU A 212 -11.94 19.22 -21.84
CA LEU A 212 -11.50 19.08 -20.45
C LEU A 212 -11.73 17.66 -19.91
N GLU A 213 -12.91 17.08 -20.12
CA GLU A 213 -13.21 15.72 -19.66
C GLU A 213 -12.37 14.68 -20.41
N SER A 214 -12.16 14.83 -21.72
CA SER A 214 -11.27 13.94 -22.48
C SER A 214 -9.83 14.00 -22.01
N LEU A 215 -9.32 15.16 -21.61
CA LEU A 215 -7.97 15.32 -21.07
C LEU A 215 -7.85 14.74 -19.65
N LYS A 216 -8.89 14.85 -18.81
CA LYS A 216 -8.93 14.21 -17.49
C LYS A 216 -8.89 12.68 -17.59
N GLU A 217 -9.58 12.11 -18.57
CA GLU A 217 -9.54 10.66 -18.84
C GLU A 217 -8.17 10.22 -19.34
N LEU A 218 -7.54 11.03 -20.21
CA LEU A 218 -6.23 10.72 -20.79
C LEU A 218 -5.09 10.89 -19.78
N PHE A 219 -5.17 11.88 -18.89
CA PHE A 219 -4.15 12.22 -17.90
C PHE A 219 -4.72 12.24 -16.46
N PRO A 220 -4.99 11.08 -15.86
CA PRO A 220 -5.55 11.00 -14.51
C PRO A 220 -4.61 11.56 -13.42
N ASP A 221 -3.32 11.67 -13.74
CA ASP A 221 -2.28 12.18 -12.83
C ASP A 221 -2.10 13.71 -12.89
N ILE A 222 -2.85 14.41 -13.77
CA ILE A 222 -2.87 15.87 -13.86
C ILE A 222 -4.17 16.42 -13.25
N ASP A 223 -4.04 17.42 -12.37
CA ASP A 223 -5.18 18.14 -11.80
C ASP A 223 -5.64 19.24 -12.74
N PHE A 224 -6.62 18.96 -13.59
CA PHE A 224 -7.23 19.94 -14.48
C PHE A 224 -8.20 20.83 -13.70
N VAL A 225 -7.75 22.03 -13.34
CA VAL A 225 -8.49 22.98 -12.50
C VAL A 225 -9.77 23.45 -13.18
N ARG A 226 -9.66 23.95 -14.41
CA ARG A 226 -10.80 24.42 -15.21
C ARG A 226 -10.43 24.62 -16.68
N TYR A 227 -11.44 24.77 -17.53
CA TYR A 227 -11.29 25.39 -18.83
C TYR A 227 -11.57 26.87 -18.76
N MET A 228 -10.98 27.65 -19.68
CA MET A 228 -11.14 29.11 -19.73
C MET A 228 -10.91 29.67 -21.14
N SER A 229 -11.36 30.91 -21.35
CA SER A 229 -11.05 31.66 -22.55
C SER A 229 -9.62 32.23 -22.52
N LEU A 230 -9.14 32.68 -23.68
CA LEU A 230 -7.85 33.36 -23.82
C LEU A 230 -7.77 34.62 -22.91
N ARG A 231 -8.86 35.39 -22.82
CA ARG A 231 -8.91 36.58 -22.00
C ARG A 231 -8.80 36.25 -20.50
N GLU A 232 -9.56 35.27 -20.04
CA GLU A 232 -9.49 34.80 -18.64
C GLU A 232 -8.12 34.27 -18.28
N PHE A 233 -7.42 33.64 -19.23
CA PHE A 233 -6.06 33.15 -19.02
C PHE A 233 -5.08 34.30 -18.73
N TYR A 234 -5.10 35.37 -19.49
CA TYR A 234 -4.23 36.53 -19.25
C TYR A 234 -4.60 37.39 -18.05
N GLU A 235 -5.85 37.27 -17.56
CA GLU A 235 -6.32 37.96 -16.35
C GLU A 235 -6.08 37.13 -15.05
N MET A 236 -5.74 35.85 -15.15
CA MET A 236 -5.56 34.98 -13.98
C MET A 236 -4.15 35.07 -13.39
N ASP A 237 -4.06 34.75 -12.09
CA ASP A 237 -2.79 34.47 -11.42
C ASP A 237 -2.32 33.04 -11.77
N ASP A 238 -1.27 32.93 -12.55
CA ASP A 238 -0.76 31.67 -13.09
C ASP A 238 0.25 30.95 -12.17
N ARG A 239 0.58 31.55 -11.00
CA ARG A 239 1.58 31.00 -10.05
C ARG A 239 1.29 29.58 -9.58
N TYR A 240 0.02 29.20 -9.57
CA TYR A 240 -0.44 27.88 -9.13
C TYR A 240 -0.70 26.89 -10.27
N ILE A 241 -0.32 27.22 -11.49
CA ILE A 241 -0.49 26.37 -12.67
C ILE A 241 0.89 25.93 -13.17
N ASP A 242 1.02 24.65 -13.40
CA ASP A 242 2.25 24.04 -13.95
C ASP A 242 2.16 23.92 -15.46
N PHE A 243 1.02 23.52 -16.01
CA PHE A 243 0.81 23.23 -17.41
C PHE A 243 -0.40 23.95 -17.99
N VAL A 244 -0.32 24.26 -19.26
CA VAL A 244 -1.44 24.82 -20.04
C VAL A 244 -1.68 23.94 -21.26
N PHE A 245 -2.89 23.42 -21.41
CA PHE A 245 -3.35 22.76 -22.63
C PHE A 245 -4.15 23.76 -23.45
N SER A 246 -3.69 24.08 -24.66
CA SER A 246 -4.29 25.17 -25.43
C SER A 246 -4.58 24.78 -26.87
N THR A 247 -5.73 25.24 -27.37
CA THR A 247 -6.09 25.14 -28.80
C THR A 247 -5.58 26.32 -29.62
N VAL A 248 -4.91 27.29 -28.99
CA VAL A 248 -4.35 28.48 -29.62
C VAL A 248 -2.94 28.76 -29.09
N HIS A 249 -2.16 29.50 -29.85
CA HIS A 249 -0.86 29.96 -29.38
C HIS A 249 -1.01 30.95 -28.23
N LEU A 250 -0.22 30.75 -27.16
CA LEU A 250 -0.19 31.60 -25.97
C LEU A 250 1.20 32.19 -25.80
N ASP A 251 1.25 33.44 -25.40
CA ASP A 251 2.46 34.12 -24.97
C ASP A 251 2.58 33.98 -23.43
N THR A 252 3.33 32.97 -22.99
CA THR A 252 3.49 32.63 -21.56
C THR A 252 4.79 31.88 -21.34
N GLU A 253 5.38 32.00 -20.15
CA GLU A 253 6.54 31.24 -19.70
C GLU A 253 6.20 29.80 -19.28
N LYS A 254 4.91 29.47 -19.14
CA LYS A 254 4.45 28.14 -18.76
C LYS A 254 4.64 27.12 -19.88
N LYS A 255 4.81 25.86 -19.53
CA LYS A 255 4.78 24.78 -20.52
C LYS A 255 3.39 24.67 -21.13
N VAL A 256 3.30 24.92 -22.44
CA VAL A 256 2.06 24.81 -23.21
C VAL A 256 2.08 23.56 -24.06
N PHE A 257 1.06 22.73 -23.88
CA PHE A 257 0.76 21.61 -24.79
C PHE A 257 -0.29 22.08 -25.79
N PHE A 258 0.10 22.13 -27.06
CA PHE A 258 -0.83 22.53 -28.11
C PHE A 258 -1.71 21.35 -28.52
N ILE A 259 -3.03 21.54 -28.47
CA ILE A 259 -4.00 20.47 -28.70
C ILE A 259 -5.06 20.89 -29.72
N GLN A 260 -5.61 19.91 -30.42
CA GLN A 260 -6.79 20.12 -31.27
C GLN A 260 -8.07 19.92 -30.47
N HIS A 261 -9.18 20.44 -31.00
CA HIS A 261 -10.49 20.33 -30.32
C HIS A 261 -11.01 18.90 -30.14
N PHE A 262 -10.64 17.99 -31.05
CA PHE A 262 -10.94 16.59 -31.03
C PHE A 262 -9.65 15.81 -31.29
N LEU A 263 -9.21 15.07 -30.28
CA LEU A 263 -8.00 14.27 -30.36
C LEU A 263 -8.34 12.89 -30.96
N ASN A 264 -7.73 12.57 -32.09
CA ASN A 264 -7.74 11.19 -32.58
C ASN A 264 -6.71 10.32 -31.82
N GLU A 265 -6.73 9.01 -32.02
CA GLU A 265 -5.87 8.09 -31.26
C GLU A 265 -4.36 8.31 -31.49
N GLN A 266 -3.96 8.78 -32.66
CA GLN A 266 -2.56 9.13 -32.93
C GLN A 266 -2.14 10.39 -32.18
N GLU A 267 -2.98 11.43 -32.19
CA GLU A 267 -2.75 12.68 -31.46
C GLU A 267 -2.74 12.46 -29.95
N LYS A 268 -3.63 11.60 -29.41
CA LYS A 268 -3.60 11.19 -28.01
C LYS A 268 -2.28 10.52 -27.64
N SER A 269 -1.79 9.59 -28.49
CA SER A 269 -0.53 8.90 -28.25
C SER A 269 0.68 9.85 -28.26
N LEU A 270 0.74 10.79 -29.20
CA LEU A 270 1.82 11.79 -29.27
C LEU A 270 1.77 12.75 -28.08
N LEU A 271 0.58 13.23 -27.73
CA LEU A 271 0.37 14.10 -26.59
C LEU A 271 0.75 13.39 -25.27
N SER A 272 0.40 12.11 -25.13
CA SER A 272 0.78 11.31 -23.95
C SER A 272 2.30 11.19 -23.82
N GLN A 273 3.00 10.92 -24.89
CA GLN A 273 4.46 10.86 -24.89
C GLN A 273 5.10 12.21 -24.51
N GLU A 274 4.58 13.33 -25.04
CA GLU A 274 5.10 14.66 -24.72
C GLU A 274 4.86 15.01 -23.23
N VAL A 275 3.68 14.73 -22.70
CA VAL A 275 3.33 14.98 -21.31
C VAL A 275 4.14 14.09 -20.36
N GLU A 276 4.27 12.80 -20.66
CA GLU A 276 5.07 11.85 -19.85
C GLU A 276 6.54 12.24 -19.80
N GLN A 277 7.09 12.68 -20.92
CA GLN A 277 8.47 13.16 -20.98
C GLN A 277 8.67 14.39 -20.10
N GLU A 278 7.72 15.31 -20.08
CA GLU A 278 7.79 16.53 -19.25
C GLU A 278 7.60 16.18 -17.76
N LEU A 279 6.67 15.30 -17.42
CA LEU A 279 6.48 14.79 -16.05
C LEU A 279 7.72 14.05 -15.54
N GLY A 280 8.36 13.24 -16.38
CA GLY A 280 9.59 12.51 -16.06
C GLY A 280 10.80 13.41 -15.84
N ASN A 281 10.93 14.51 -16.57
CA ASN A 281 11.99 15.50 -16.39
C ASN A 281 11.84 16.28 -15.07
N VAL A 282 10.62 16.66 -14.72
CA VAL A 282 10.31 17.39 -13.48
C VAL A 282 10.54 16.51 -12.25
N SER A 283 10.18 15.22 -12.29
CA SER A 283 10.42 14.31 -11.18
C SER A 283 11.91 14.10 -10.90
N LYS A 284 12.74 13.92 -11.92
CA LYS A 284 14.20 13.80 -11.76
C LYS A 284 14.85 15.05 -11.16
N GLN A 285 14.44 16.25 -11.56
CA GLN A 285 14.96 17.50 -10.99
C GLN A 285 14.53 17.72 -9.54
N ARG A 286 13.30 17.35 -9.18
CA ARG A 286 12.78 17.48 -7.81
C ARG A 286 13.39 16.48 -6.83
N PHE A 287 13.60 15.23 -7.23
CA PHE A 287 14.27 14.25 -6.36
C PHE A 287 15.66 14.73 -5.96
N ALA A 288 16.43 15.28 -6.87
CA ALA A 288 17.75 15.85 -6.58
C ALA A 288 17.67 17.08 -5.64
N ALA A 289 16.67 17.95 -5.79
CA ALA A 289 16.51 19.15 -4.97
C ALA A 289 15.97 18.83 -3.55
N ILE A 290 15.01 17.92 -3.43
CA ILE A 290 14.41 17.53 -2.15
C ILE A 290 15.41 16.75 -1.29
N GLU A 291 16.26 15.90 -1.87
CA GLU A 291 17.33 15.21 -1.14
C GLU A 291 18.33 16.21 -0.54
N THR A 292 18.72 17.22 -1.30
CA THR A 292 19.72 18.20 -0.86
C THR A 292 19.17 19.13 0.23
N GLU A 293 17.97 19.66 0.09
CA GLU A 293 17.33 20.53 1.08
C GLU A 293 17.04 19.80 2.41
N LYS A 294 16.48 18.58 2.34
CA LYS A 294 16.22 17.78 3.54
C LYS A 294 17.48 17.31 4.25
N ILE A 295 18.56 17.01 3.52
CA ILE A 295 19.85 16.67 4.11
C ILE A 295 20.43 17.89 4.83
N LEU A 296 20.30 19.09 4.27
CA LEU A 296 20.75 20.32 4.92
C LEU A 296 19.95 20.66 6.19
N GLU A 297 18.62 20.48 6.17
CA GLU A 297 17.78 20.65 7.36
C GLU A 297 18.14 19.67 8.49
N ILE A 298 18.44 18.42 8.16
CA ILE A 298 18.87 17.40 9.13
C ILE A 298 20.23 17.77 9.70
N ILE A 299 21.19 18.19 8.86
CA ILE A 299 22.52 18.60 9.31
C ILE A 299 22.41 19.79 10.26
N ASP A 300 21.60 20.80 9.95
CA ASP A 300 21.38 21.97 10.82
C ASP A 300 20.72 21.58 12.14
N GLN A 301 19.76 20.68 12.13
CA GLN A 301 19.07 20.19 13.33
C GLN A 301 20.02 19.39 14.25
N TYR A 302 20.88 18.56 13.68
CA TYR A 302 21.90 17.82 14.44
C TYR A 302 23.06 18.71 14.90
N ALA A 303 23.50 19.66 14.09
CA ALA A 303 24.53 20.64 14.47
C ALA A 303 24.09 21.50 15.67
N SER A 304 22.83 21.97 15.64
CA SER A 304 22.27 22.77 16.76
C SER A 304 22.10 21.97 18.07
N ILE A 305 21.83 20.64 17.97
CA ILE A 305 21.75 19.76 19.14
C ILE A 305 23.15 19.51 19.73
N THR A 306 24.17 19.33 18.89
CA THR A 306 25.53 19.07 19.32
C THR A 306 26.14 20.30 20.00
N GLU A 307 25.90 21.52 19.51
CA GLU A 307 26.31 22.77 20.18
C GLU A 307 25.61 22.95 21.53
N LYS A 308 24.33 22.68 21.66
CA LYS A 308 23.60 22.74 22.95
C LYS A 308 24.15 21.77 23.99
N GLN A 309 24.48 20.53 23.59
CA GLN A 309 25.03 19.51 24.48
C GLN A 309 26.49 19.83 24.92
N LEU A 310 27.23 20.57 24.10
CA LEU A 310 28.58 21.03 24.46
C LEU A 310 28.57 22.24 25.40
N LEU A 311 27.57 23.12 25.32
CA LEU A 311 27.39 24.27 26.21
C LEU A 311 26.84 23.88 27.60
N GLU A 312 26.10 22.76 27.72
CA GLU A 312 25.65 22.29 29.06
C GLU A 312 26.71 21.48 29.84
N LYS A 313 27.84 21.15 29.22
CA LYS A 313 28.97 20.43 29.84
C LYS A 313 30.21 21.32 30.16
N SER A 314 30.15 22.59 29.86
CA SER A 314 31.14 23.59 30.25
C SER A 314 30.61 24.47 31.40
#